data_b4d215e8ba40d5898c8718052724223b
#
_entry.id   b4d215e8ba40d5898c8718052724223b
#
_cell.length_a   1.000
_cell.length_b   1.000
_cell.length_c   1.000
_cell.angle_alpha   90.00
_cell.angle_beta   90.00
_cell.angle_gamma   90.00
#
_symmetry.space_group_name_H-M   'P 1'
#
loop_
_entity.id
_entity.type
_entity.pdbx_description
1 polymer ?
#
loop_
_entity_poly.entity_id
_entity_poly.type
_entity_poly.pdbx_seq_one_letter_code
_entity_poly.pdbx_strand_id
1 'polypeptide(L)'
;MRTGEIKALSGLRIVAAVWVVLFHFRPLLEQAAPGFRSALAPVLDCGAQGVDLFFILSGFVLTWNYLDRMGDSFSLRSTLHFLWLRLSRVWPVYLVTMHLAALWIIFTLNVGHVPSEAAGSLTAMNYVRQFLLVQLWFAPYFDGTSWDGPAWSISAEWLAYLLFGALVLVIFRIARATRARGLFFLAVAASLPPVVLLMATGLFYTPWSWLPRIIMQFTAGALVCAAVRKLDPSDRARMGAGIASLLLAATIVGILYWLDAHPVPTIYDSAGLVDVLFVPLVSTLAIGAGTLPAMLSLRPMVYLGHISFSLYMVHELVHTTWNWMVLQFELQLGSDLAGKALLLALFAIAVAGAVLLYHLVEEPARKWMRSMMKPPRDTRQDSGHGRLQTIDGQREDRRSVVSARAG
;
A
#
# COMPACT_ATOMS: atom_id res chain seq x y z
N MET A 1 -8.39 -16.01 16.87
CA MET A 1 -7.57 -15.04 16.11
C MET A 1 -8.17 -14.89 14.72
N ARG A 2 -8.54 -13.68 14.30
CA ARG A 2 -8.93 -13.41 12.89
C ARG A 2 -7.64 -13.25 12.09
N THR A 3 -7.26 -14.27 11.35
CA THR A 3 -6.10 -14.26 10.45
C THR A 3 -6.59 -14.66 9.07
N GLY A 4 -5.99 -14.12 8.03
CA GLY A 4 -6.33 -14.44 6.65
C GLY A 4 -6.41 -13.20 5.77
N GLU A 5 -6.49 -13.42 4.49
CA GLU A 5 -6.59 -12.36 3.49
C GLU A 5 -8.02 -11.82 3.43
N ILE A 6 -8.16 -10.49 3.50
CA ILE A 6 -9.41 -9.78 3.21
C ILE A 6 -9.43 -9.49 1.71
N LYS A 7 -10.07 -10.37 0.93
CA LYS A 7 -10.05 -10.35 -0.54
C LYS A 7 -10.45 -9.00 -1.15
N ALA A 8 -11.46 -8.33 -0.59
CA ALA A 8 -11.89 -7.02 -1.06
C ALA A 8 -10.79 -5.96 -0.96
N LEU A 9 -9.97 -5.99 0.11
CA LEU A 9 -8.83 -5.08 0.26
C LEU A 9 -7.68 -5.44 -0.68
N SER A 10 -7.49 -6.75 -0.99
CA SER A 10 -6.54 -7.16 -2.03
C SER A 10 -6.97 -6.64 -3.40
N GLY A 11 -8.26 -6.74 -3.75
CA GLY A 11 -8.80 -6.14 -4.97
C GLY A 11 -8.74 -4.61 -4.98
N LEU A 12 -8.89 -3.94 -3.82
CA LEU A 12 -8.74 -2.48 -3.75
C LEU A 12 -7.30 -2.03 -4.09
N ARG A 13 -6.29 -2.84 -3.82
CA ARG A 13 -4.90 -2.54 -4.15
C ARG A 13 -4.67 -2.38 -5.66
N ILE A 14 -5.29 -3.22 -6.50
CA ILE A 14 -5.15 -3.04 -7.95
C ILE A 14 -5.87 -1.78 -8.42
N VAL A 15 -7.01 -1.41 -7.83
CA VAL A 15 -7.68 -0.15 -8.14
C VAL A 15 -6.77 1.04 -7.85
N ALA A 16 -6.12 1.06 -6.67
CA ALA A 16 -5.16 2.11 -6.30
C ALA A 16 -3.95 2.13 -7.27
N ALA A 17 -3.39 0.97 -7.63
CA ALA A 17 -2.26 0.90 -8.56
C ALA A 17 -2.62 1.40 -9.96
N VAL A 18 -3.76 0.95 -10.49
CA VAL A 18 -4.24 1.40 -11.81
C VAL A 18 -4.53 2.90 -11.81
N TRP A 19 -5.05 3.44 -10.71
CA TRP A 19 -5.28 4.88 -10.59
C TRP A 19 -3.97 5.68 -10.69
N VAL A 20 -2.89 5.23 -10.03
CA VAL A 20 -1.55 5.82 -10.17
C VAL A 20 -0.99 5.65 -11.58
N VAL A 21 -1.13 4.48 -12.20
CA VAL A 21 -0.68 4.24 -13.60
C VAL A 21 -1.39 5.18 -14.57
N LEU A 22 -2.69 5.31 -14.45
CA LEU A 22 -3.49 6.22 -15.28
C LEU A 22 -3.08 7.69 -15.08
N PHE A 23 -2.72 8.07 -13.85
CA PHE A 23 -2.18 9.39 -13.56
C PHE A 23 -0.89 9.67 -14.34
N HIS A 24 0.07 8.75 -14.35
CA HIS A 24 1.32 8.93 -15.10
C HIS A 24 1.09 8.85 -16.63
N PHE A 25 0.13 8.06 -17.08
CA PHE A 25 -0.19 7.88 -18.49
C PHE A 25 -1.15 8.94 -19.06
N ARG A 26 -1.47 10.00 -18.30
CA ARG A 26 -2.36 11.11 -18.77
C ARG A 26 -1.92 11.72 -20.10
N PRO A 27 -0.63 12.02 -20.35
CA PRO A 27 -0.22 12.60 -21.63
C PRO A 27 -0.49 11.66 -22.83
N LEU A 28 -0.39 10.35 -22.61
CA LEU A 28 -0.70 9.34 -23.61
C LEU A 28 -2.21 9.28 -23.89
N LEU A 29 -3.01 9.36 -22.82
CA LEU A 29 -4.47 9.41 -22.91
C LEU A 29 -4.95 10.66 -23.61
N GLU A 30 -4.31 11.82 -23.37
CA GLU A 30 -4.63 13.09 -24.05
C GLU A 30 -4.47 12.97 -25.58
N GLN A 31 -3.41 12.30 -26.04
CA GLN A 31 -3.12 12.12 -27.45
C GLN A 31 -4.04 11.08 -28.10
N ALA A 32 -4.15 9.88 -27.54
CA ALA A 32 -4.81 8.74 -28.16
C ALA A 32 -6.33 8.69 -27.92
N ALA A 33 -6.81 9.24 -26.79
CA ALA A 33 -8.21 9.16 -26.38
C ALA A 33 -8.68 10.45 -25.69
N PRO A 34 -8.60 11.63 -26.34
CA PRO A 34 -8.87 12.93 -25.71
C PRO A 34 -10.27 13.03 -25.10
N GLY A 35 -11.29 12.47 -25.74
CA GLY A 35 -12.65 12.46 -25.16
C GLY A 35 -12.76 11.65 -23.88
N PHE A 36 -12.10 10.49 -23.77
CA PHE A 36 -12.03 9.71 -22.54
C PHE A 36 -11.24 10.44 -21.47
N ARG A 37 -10.09 11.03 -21.83
CA ARG A 37 -9.25 11.82 -20.92
C ARG A 37 -10.02 13.01 -20.35
N SER A 38 -10.72 13.77 -21.20
CA SER A 38 -11.52 14.92 -20.79
C SER A 38 -12.67 14.51 -19.85
N ALA A 39 -13.39 13.44 -20.20
CA ALA A 39 -14.51 12.96 -19.38
C ALA A 39 -14.09 12.51 -17.99
N LEU A 40 -12.88 11.95 -17.83
CA LEU A 40 -12.36 11.43 -16.55
C LEU A 40 -11.24 12.30 -15.96
N ALA A 41 -11.03 13.51 -16.48
CA ALA A 41 -9.98 14.42 -16.02
C ALA A 41 -9.91 14.54 -14.51
N PRO A 42 -11.02 14.80 -13.77
CA PRO A 42 -10.97 14.98 -12.32
C PRO A 42 -10.45 13.76 -11.57
N VAL A 43 -10.74 12.56 -12.06
CA VAL A 43 -10.27 11.30 -11.46
C VAL A 43 -8.82 11.04 -11.85
N LEU A 44 -8.47 11.22 -13.14
CA LEU A 44 -7.14 10.93 -13.66
C LEU A 44 -6.07 11.87 -13.09
N ASP A 45 -6.39 13.15 -12.94
CA ASP A 45 -5.46 14.16 -12.40
C ASP A 45 -5.19 13.98 -10.90
N CYS A 46 -6.07 13.28 -10.21
CA CYS A 46 -5.95 12.99 -8.78
C CYS A 46 -5.39 11.59 -8.47
N GLY A 47 -4.89 10.86 -9.49
CA GLY A 47 -4.43 9.48 -9.30
C GLY A 47 -3.25 9.31 -8.34
N ALA A 48 -2.49 10.35 -8.06
CA ALA A 48 -1.45 10.35 -7.04
C ALA A 48 -1.98 10.00 -5.63
N GLN A 49 -3.27 10.24 -5.34
CA GLN A 49 -3.92 9.86 -4.07
C GLN A 49 -4.02 8.34 -3.88
N GLY A 50 -3.85 7.56 -4.95
CA GLY A 50 -3.69 6.10 -4.86
C GLY A 50 -2.53 5.69 -3.94
N VAL A 51 -1.49 6.52 -3.79
CA VAL A 51 -0.37 6.27 -2.87
C VAL A 51 -0.80 6.41 -1.41
N ASP A 52 -1.60 7.41 -1.07
CA ASP A 52 -2.14 7.61 0.28
C ASP A 52 -3.09 6.47 0.67
N LEU A 53 -3.90 5.99 -0.29
CA LEU A 53 -4.70 4.78 -0.10
C LEU A 53 -3.82 3.55 0.16
N PHE A 54 -2.66 3.40 -0.52
CA PHE A 54 -1.70 2.34 -0.22
C PHE A 54 -1.13 2.45 1.19
N PHE A 55 -0.83 3.66 1.69
CA PHE A 55 -0.34 3.86 3.05
C PHE A 55 -1.37 3.41 4.10
N ILE A 56 -2.64 3.75 3.93
CA ILE A 56 -3.74 3.28 4.80
C ILE A 56 -3.87 1.76 4.73
N LEU A 57 -3.88 1.18 3.53
CA LEU A 57 -3.97 -0.27 3.32
C LEU A 57 -2.79 -1.01 3.95
N SER A 58 -1.58 -0.44 3.88
CA SER A 58 -0.40 -1.03 4.51
C SER A 58 -0.53 -1.06 6.03
N GLY A 59 -0.88 0.06 6.65
CA GLY A 59 -1.15 0.13 8.09
C GLY A 59 -2.23 -0.85 8.54
N PHE A 60 -3.32 -0.96 7.78
CA PHE A 60 -4.40 -1.90 8.04
C PHE A 60 -3.92 -3.36 7.98
N VAL A 61 -3.33 -3.78 6.86
CA VAL A 61 -2.93 -5.17 6.62
C VAL A 61 -1.84 -5.63 7.58
N LEU A 62 -0.88 -4.75 7.93
CA LEU A 62 0.14 -5.09 8.91
C LEU A 62 -0.43 -5.24 10.31
N THR A 63 -1.31 -4.35 10.73
CA THR A 63 -1.99 -4.46 12.02
C THR A 63 -2.89 -5.69 12.08
N TRP A 64 -3.59 -6.03 10.98
CA TRP A 64 -4.39 -7.25 10.88
C TRP A 64 -3.59 -8.52 11.18
N ASN A 65 -2.36 -8.59 10.66
CA ASN A 65 -1.52 -9.79 10.77
C ASN A 65 -0.64 -9.83 12.03
N TYR A 66 -0.28 -8.67 12.60
CA TYR A 66 0.77 -8.59 13.61
C TYR A 66 0.33 -8.06 14.97
N LEU A 67 -0.89 -7.48 15.10
CA LEU A 67 -1.36 -6.88 16.35
C LEU A 67 -1.28 -7.84 17.55
N ASP A 68 -1.76 -9.09 17.39
CA ASP A 68 -1.76 -10.08 18.46
C ASP A 68 -0.37 -10.67 18.75
N ARG A 69 0.53 -10.62 17.76
CA ARG A 69 1.86 -11.22 17.86
C ARG A 69 2.90 -10.29 18.45
N MET A 70 2.74 -8.98 18.20
CA MET A 70 3.74 -7.96 18.54
C MET A 70 3.19 -6.85 19.43
N GLY A 71 1.87 -6.76 19.65
CA GLY A 71 1.25 -5.62 20.33
C GLY A 71 1.35 -5.69 21.86
N ASP A 72 1.50 -6.85 22.46
CA ASP A 72 1.49 -7.04 23.91
C ASP A 72 2.79 -6.55 24.58
N SER A 73 3.94 -6.94 24.02
CA SER A 73 5.26 -6.60 24.53
C SER A 73 6.27 -6.41 23.40
N PHE A 74 7.26 -5.55 23.64
CA PHE A 74 8.34 -5.34 22.68
C PHE A 74 9.27 -6.55 22.64
N SER A 75 9.56 -7.02 21.44
CA SER A 75 10.56 -8.04 21.16
C SER A 75 11.39 -7.65 19.94
N LEU A 76 12.66 -7.37 20.17
CA LEU A 76 13.59 -7.04 19.09
C LEU A 76 13.65 -8.16 18.04
N ARG A 77 13.64 -9.43 18.47
CA ARG A 77 13.65 -10.60 17.58
C ARG A 77 12.39 -10.62 16.69
N SER A 78 11.21 -10.36 17.25
CA SER A 78 9.96 -10.31 16.51
C SER A 78 9.94 -9.12 15.54
N THR A 79 10.48 -7.96 15.95
CA THR A 79 10.59 -6.77 15.11
C THR A 79 11.54 -7.01 13.94
N LEU A 80 12.72 -7.57 14.18
CA LEU A 80 13.68 -7.91 13.11
C LEU A 80 13.12 -8.96 12.16
N HIS A 81 12.43 -9.98 12.67
CA HIS A 81 11.74 -10.96 11.82
C HIS A 81 10.64 -10.31 10.96
N PHE A 82 9.85 -9.42 11.53
CA PHE A 82 8.85 -8.63 10.80
C PHE A 82 9.51 -7.80 9.69
N LEU A 83 10.56 -7.04 10.01
CA LEU A 83 11.30 -6.21 9.03
C LEU A 83 11.86 -7.06 7.89
N TRP A 84 12.44 -8.22 8.19
CA TRP A 84 12.91 -9.16 7.18
C TRP A 84 11.79 -9.64 6.25
N LEU A 85 10.61 -9.96 6.81
CA LEU A 85 9.46 -10.35 6.01
C LEU A 85 8.93 -9.19 5.13
N ARG A 86 9.07 -7.94 5.56
CA ARG A 86 8.72 -6.77 4.73
C ARG A 86 9.76 -6.54 3.67
N LEU A 87 11.03 -6.58 4.03
CA LEU A 87 12.14 -6.47 3.08
C LEU A 87 12.03 -7.54 1.99
N SER A 88 11.78 -8.80 2.35
CA SER A 88 11.60 -9.90 1.39
C SER A 88 10.46 -9.68 0.40
N ARG A 89 9.51 -8.80 0.71
CA ARG A 89 8.40 -8.48 -0.17
C ARG A 89 8.70 -7.34 -1.14
N VAL A 90 9.41 -6.32 -0.68
CA VAL A 90 9.57 -5.06 -1.44
C VAL A 90 10.91 -5.01 -2.16
N TRP A 91 11.98 -5.36 -1.46
CA TRP A 91 13.35 -5.12 -1.90
C TRP A 91 13.76 -5.82 -3.20
N PRO A 92 13.38 -7.10 -3.47
CA PRO A 92 13.81 -7.77 -4.69
C PRO A 92 13.30 -7.11 -5.98
N VAL A 93 12.02 -6.76 -6.04
CA VAL A 93 11.42 -6.05 -7.18
C VAL A 93 12.00 -4.66 -7.30
N TYR A 94 12.08 -3.94 -6.18
CA TYR A 94 12.65 -2.60 -6.12
C TYR A 94 14.08 -2.57 -6.65
N LEU A 95 14.94 -3.51 -6.25
CA LEU A 95 16.32 -3.57 -6.76
C LEU A 95 16.36 -3.75 -8.28
N VAL A 96 15.53 -4.64 -8.82
CA VAL A 96 15.48 -4.87 -10.26
C VAL A 96 15.06 -3.59 -10.98
N THR A 97 13.97 -2.95 -10.57
CA THR A 97 13.49 -1.73 -11.24
C THR A 97 14.42 -0.55 -11.03
N MET A 98 15.04 -0.40 -9.87
CA MET A 98 16.07 0.61 -9.60
C MET A 98 17.28 0.48 -10.57
N HIS A 99 17.77 -0.75 -10.75
CA HIS A 99 18.90 -0.95 -11.67
C HIS A 99 18.48 -0.77 -13.14
N LEU A 100 17.29 -1.22 -13.51
CA LEU A 100 16.76 -0.98 -14.85
C LEU A 100 16.60 0.53 -15.10
N ALA A 101 16.11 1.29 -14.14
CA ALA A 101 15.98 2.74 -14.23
C ALA A 101 17.36 3.42 -14.35
N ALA A 102 18.34 3.01 -13.54
CA ALA A 102 19.71 3.52 -13.64
C ALA A 102 20.34 3.24 -15.03
N LEU A 103 20.21 2.01 -15.52
CA LEU A 103 20.69 1.62 -16.84
C LEU A 103 19.97 2.40 -17.94
N TRP A 104 18.67 2.64 -17.77
CA TRP A 104 17.86 3.45 -18.68
C TRP A 104 18.36 4.91 -18.73
N ILE A 105 18.61 5.54 -17.58
CA ILE A 105 19.16 6.89 -17.50
C ILE A 105 20.54 6.95 -18.19
N ILE A 106 21.43 5.98 -17.92
CA ILE A 106 22.75 5.91 -18.56
C ILE A 106 22.61 5.77 -20.09
N PHE A 107 21.67 4.94 -20.56
CA PHE A 107 21.42 4.75 -21.97
C PHE A 107 20.93 6.04 -22.64
N THR A 108 19.94 6.73 -22.06
CA THR A 108 19.38 7.96 -22.63
C THR A 108 20.40 9.10 -22.69
N LEU A 109 21.30 9.19 -21.72
CA LEU A 109 22.38 10.19 -21.70
C LEU A 109 23.44 9.94 -22.79
N ASN A 110 23.83 8.68 -22.99
CA ASN A 110 24.97 8.35 -23.87
C ASN A 110 24.55 8.08 -25.33
N VAL A 111 23.33 7.58 -25.54
CA VAL A 111 22.85 7.18 -26.87
C VAL A 111 21.77 8.13 -27.37
N GLY A 112 20.83 8.50 -26.54
CA GLY A 112 19.70 9.34 -26.93
C GLY A 112 19.98 10.83 -26.82
N HIS A 113 21.04 11.24 -26.13
CA HIS A 113 21.39 12.66 -25.87
C HIS A 113 20.22 13.47 -25.27
N VAL A 114 19.26 12.78 -24.63
CA VAL A 114 18.11 13.40 -23.95
C VAL A 114 18.50 13.71 -22.51
N PRO A 115 18.46 14.97 -22.06
CA PRO A 115 18.72 15.31 -20.69
C PRO A 115 17.74 14.59 -19.75
N SER A 116 18.28 13.93 -18.74
CA SER A 116 17.47 13.34 -17.66
C SER A 116 17.69 14.17 -16.40
N GLU A 117 16.60 14.63 -15.77
CA GLU A 117 16.68 15.32 -14.47
C GLU A 117 17.36 14.45 -13.40
N ALA A 118 17.23 13.14 -13.53
CA ALA A 118 17.86 12.18 -12.64
C ALA A 118 19.38 11.97 -12.92
N ALA A 119 19.95 12.51 -14.02
CA ALA A 119 21.34 12.31 -14.38
C ALA A 119 22.32 12.76 -13.29
N GLY A 120 22.08 13.91 -12.69
CA GLY A 120 22.87 14.44 -11.56
C GLY A 120 22.79 13.59 -10.29
N SER A 121 21.81 12.69 -10.19
CA SER A 121 21.61 11.82 -9.05
C SER A 121 22.36 10.47 -9.16
N LEU A 122 22.99 10.15 -10.31
CA LEU A 122 23.77 8.92 -10.52
C LEU A 122 25.13 8.99 -9.79
N THR A 123 25.08 9.00 -8.47
CA THR A 123 26.28 9.03 -7.60
C THR A 123 26.33 7.79 -6.69
N ALA A 124 27.53 7.41 -6.24
CA ALA A 124 27.71 6.31 -5.30
C ALA A 124 26.90 6.51 -4.01
N MET A 125 26.81 7.75 -3.51
CA MET A 125 26.03 8.06 -2.31
C MET A 125 24.54 7.82 -2.54
N ASN A 126 23.99 8.26 -3.67
CA ASN A 126 22.58 8.02 -3.99
C ASN A 126 22.29 6.56 -4.28
N TYR A 127 23.25 5.82 -4.87
CA TYR A 127 23.14 4.37 -4.99
C TYR A 127 22.98 3.71 -3.62
N VAL A 128 23.84 4.05 -2.65
CA VAL A 128 23.75 3.51 -1.28
C VAL A 128 22.44 3.89 -0.61
N ARG A 129 21.99 5.14 -0.74
CA ARG A 129 20.70 5.59 -0.18
C ARG A 129 19.53 4.81 -0.77
N GLN A 130 19.51 4.60 -2.08
CA GLN A 130 18.47 3.84 -2.75
C GLN A 130 18.55 2.35 -2.38
N PHE A 131 19.73 1.75 -2.40
CA PHE A 131 19.92 0.35 -1.98
C PHE A 131 19.38 0.09 -0.57
N LEU A 132 19.54 1.05 0.35
CA LEU A 132 19.05 0.98 1.73
C LEU A 132 17.60 1.46 1.89
N LEU A 133 16.91 1.87 0.82
CA LEU A 133 15.54 2.40 0.85
C LEU A 133 15.39 3.71 1.68
N VAL A 134 16.45 4.53 1.76
CA VAL A 134 16.47 5.77 2.54
C VAL A 134 16.64 7.04 1.68
N GLN A 135 16.49 6.92 0.36
CA GLN A 135 16.73 8.01 -0.58
C GLN A 135 15.84 9.24 -0.34
N LEU A 136 14.63 9.06 0.17
CA LEU A 136 13.70 10.16 0.47
C LEU A 136 14.00 10.87 1.79
N TRP A 137 14.61 10.21 2.77
CA TRP A 137 14.67 10.67 4.16
C TRP A 137 15.45 11.97 4.37
N PHE A 138 16.27 12.36 3.41
CA PHE A 138 17.12 13.56 3.45
C PHE A 138 16.68 14.62 2.44
N ALA A 139 15.48 14.47 1.85
CA ALA A 139 14.96 15.36 0.84
C ALA A 139 13.64 15.99 1.28
N PRO A 140 13.46 17.32 1.11
CA PRO A 140 12.20 17.98 1.44
C PRO A 140 11.07 17.60 0.49
N TYR A 141 11.39 17.31 -0.77
CA TYR A 141 10.45 16.88 -1.81
C TYR A 141 10.80 15.48 -2.28
N PHE A 142 9.82 14.76 -2.81
CA PHE A 142 10.02 13.40 -3.31
C PHE A 142 10.51 13.35 -4.76
N ASP A 143 10.28 14.42 -5.55
CA ASP A 143 10.68 14.48 -6.95
C ASP A 143 12.20 14.38 -7.10
N GLY A 144 12.66 13.59 -8.07
CA GLY A 144 14.07 13.38 -8.36
C GLY A 144 14.87 12.59 -7.31
N THR A 145 14.24 12.12 -6.22
CA THR A 145 14.94 11.35 -5.16
C THR A 145 15.22 9.91 -5.54
N SER A 146 14.43 9.35 -6.45
CA SER A 146 14.50 7.95 -6.88
C SER A 146 14.77 7.88 -8.38
N TRP A 147 15.63 6.94 -8.80
CA TRP A 147 15.88 6.67 -10.22
C TRP A 147 14.66 6.06 -10.90
N ASP A 148 13.98 5.15 -10.20
CA ASP A 148 12.62 4.72 -10.53
C ASP A 148 11.65 5.64 -9.80
N GLY A 149 11.07 6.61 -10.50
CA GLY A 149 10.31 7.73 -9.93
C GLY A 149 9.36 7.34 -8.79
N PRO A 150 8.43 6.39 -8.99
CA PRO A 150 7.46 5.99 -7.96
C PRO A 150 8.06 5.43 -6.66
N ALA A 151 9.32 5.01 -6.68
CA ALA A 151 9.99 4.37 -5.55
C ALA A 151 10.23 5.28 -4.33
N TRP A 152 9.98 6.59 -4.44
CA TRP A 152 9.96 7.47 -3.26
C TRP A 152 9.00 6.99 -2.18
N SER A 153 7.83 6.48 -2.60
CA SER A 153 6.80 5.99 -1.68
C SER A 153 7.24 4.74 -0.92
N ILE A 154 8.09 3.90 -1.54
CA ILE A 154 8.67 2.71 -0.90
C ILE A 154 9.68 3.10 0.18
N SER A 155 10.46 4.17 -0.06
CA SER A 155 11.35 4.75 0.96
C SER A 155 10.56 5.31 2.14
N ALA A 156 9.43 5.97 1.88
CA ALA A 156 8.52 6.43 2.91
C ALA A 156 7.90 5.26 3.70
N GLU A 157 7.43 4.24 3.00
CA GLU A 157 6.83 3.05 3.60
C GLU A 157 7.85 2.25 4.45
N TRP A 158 9.12 2.22 4.03
CA TRP A 158 10.20 1.60 4.80
C TRP A 158 10.40 2.27 6.17
N LEU A 159 10.29 3.61 6.24
CA LEU A 159 10.27 4.33 7.51
C LEU A 159 9.12 3.87 8.42
N ALA A 160 7.91 3.75 7.87
CA ALA A 160 6.76 3.26 8.63
C ALA A 160 6.97 1.82 9.13
N TYR A 161 7.61 0.95 8.36
CA TYR A 161 7.95 -0.41 8.79
C TYR A 161 8.95 -0.43 9.95
N LEU A 162 9.97 0.42 9.91
CA LEU A 162 10.93 0.53 11.02
C LEU A 162 10.25 1.00 12.32
N LEU A 163 9.29 1.92 12.21
CA LEU A 163 8.53 2.44 13.35
C LEU A 163 7.42 1.48 13.82
N PHE A 164 7.03 0.50 12.99
CA PHE A 164 5.87 -0.36 13.26
C PHE A 164 6.01 -1.16 14.56
N GLY A 165 7.22 -1.61 14.91
CA GLY A 165 7.47 -2.33 16.17
C GLY A 165 7.05 -1.54 17.41
N ALA A 166 7.23 -0.21 17.41
CA ALA A 166 6.76 0.68 18.46
C ALA A 166 5.29 1.04 18.29
N LEU A 167 4.87 1.37 17.07
CA LEU A 167 3.50 1.74 16.75
C LEU A 167 2.50 0.65 17.13
N VAL A 168 2.78 -0.61 16.85
CA VAL A 168 1.87 -1.73 17.14
C VAL A 168 1.61 -1.89 18.64
N LEU A 169 2.59 -1.57 19.51
CA LEU A 169 2.41 -1.57 20.96
C LEU A 169 1.44 -0.47 21.41
N VAL A 170 1.60 0.72 20.84
CA VAL A 170 0.71 1.86 21.11
C VAL A 170 -0.71 1.53 20.66
N ILE A 171 -0.87 1.06 19.41
CA ILE A 171 -2.17 0.65 18.85
C ILE A 171 -2.82 -0.44 19.72
N PHE A 172 -2.05 -1.42 20.19
CA PHE A 172 -2.58 -2.50 21.04
C PHE A 172 -3.10 -1.97 22.38
N ARG A 173 -2.35 -1.07 23.05
CA ARG A 173 -2.77 -0.43 24.30
C ARG A 173 -4.02 0.42 24.12
N ILE A 174 -4.05 1.27 23.07
CA ILE A 174 -5.23 2.07 22.73
C ILE A 174 -6.43 1.15 22.41
N ALA A 175 -6.20 0.08 21.65
CA ALA A 175 -7.25 -0.86 21.32
C ALA A 175 -7.81 -1.58 22.53
N ARG A 176 -7.02 -1.87 23.58
CA ARG A 176 -7.53 -2.46 24.82
C ARG A 176 -8.39 -1.48 25.63
N ALA A 177 -8.02 -0.22 25.64
CA ALA A 177 -8.70 0.83 26.42
C ALA A 177 -9.93 1.43 25.72
N THR A 178 -10.03 1.32 24.40
CA THR A 178 -10.99 2.09 23.60
C THR A 178 -11.98 1.17 22.87
N ARG A 179 -13.25 1.56 22.80
CA ARG A 179 -14.30 0.85 22.04
C ARG A 179 -14.07 1.01 20.53
N ALA A 180 -14.69 0.13 19.70
CA ALA A 180 -14.56 0.17 18.24
C ALA A 180 -14.87 1.55 17.64
N ARG A 181 -15.93 2.22 18.11
CA ARG A 181 -16.30 3.57 17.65
C ARG A 181 -15.21 4.60 17.94
N GLY A 182 -14.65 4.60 19.15
CA GLY A 182 -13.55 5.51 19.50
C GLY A 182 -12.30 5.28 18.65
N LEU A 183 -11.95 4.01 18.38
CA LEU A 183 -10.84 3.67 17.47
C LEU A 183 -11.09 4.17 16.05
N PHE A 184 -12.33 4.07 15.56
CA PHE A 184 -12.71 4.59 14.26
C PHE A 184 -12.55 6.12 14.20
N PHE A 185 -13.05 6.86 15.19
CA PHE A 185 -12.87 8.31 15.27
C PHE A 185 -11.39 8.70 15.38
N LEU A 186 -10.59 7.97 16.15
CA LEU A 186 -9.14 8.19 16.22
C LEU A 186 -8.46 7.92 14.86
N ALA A 187 -8.91 6.92 14.10
CA ALA A 187 -8.41 6.65 12.75
C ALA A 187 -8.72 7.80 11.79
N VAL A 188 -9.94 8.32 11.80
CA VAL A 188 -10.33 9.49 11.02
C VAL A 188 -9.50 10.71 11.46
N ALA A 189 -9.39 10.96 12.77
CA ALA A 189 -8.58 12.07 13.29
C ALA A 189 -7.09 11.96 12.88
N ALA A 190 -6.55 10.74 12.86
CA ALA A 190 -5.17 10.49 12.41
C ALA A 190 -4.97 10.80 10.92
N SER A 191 -6.00 10.71 10.08
CA SER A 191 -5.92 11.05 8.65
C SER A 191 -6.09 12.54 8.34
N LEU A 192 -6.46 13.36 9.33
CA LEU A 192 -6.69 14.80 9.13
C LEU A 192 -5.43 15.67 8.95
N PRO A 193 -4.27 15.42 9.59
CA PRO A 193 -3.14 16.35 9.53
C PRO A 193 -2.69 16.74 8.12
N PRO A 194 -2.58 15.85 7.13
CA PRO A 194 -2.29 16.24 5.74
C PRO A 194 -3.34 17.20 5.16
N VAL A 195 -4.62 16.96 5.48
CA VAL A 195 -5.73 17.83 5.04
C VAL A 195 -5.70 19.18 5.74
N VAL A 196 -5.40 19.21 7.05
CA VAL A 196 -5.23 20.47 7.80
C VAL A 196 -4.07 21.28 7.22
N LEU A 197 -2.95 20.61 6.87
CA LEU A 197 -1.83 21.26 6.22
C LEU A 197 -2.23 21.87 4.87
N LEU A 198 -2.96 21.13 4.04
CA LEU A 198 -3.52 21.62 2.80
C LEU A 198 -4.39 22.86 3.03
N MET A 199 -5.33 22.81 3.98
CA MET A 199 -6.22 23.95 4.28
C MET A 199 -5.48 25.16 4.82
N ALA A 200 -4.37 24.97 5.53
CA ALA A 200 -3.56 26.05 6.09
C ALA A 200 -2.61 26.68 5.06
N THR A 201 -2.08 25.91 4.12
CA THR A 201 -1.05 26.36 3.16
C THR A 201 -1.58 26.54 1.74
N GLY A 202 -2.74 25.99 1.43
CA GLY A 202 -3.27 25.87 0.06
C GLY A 202 -2.55 24.80 -0.79
N LEU A 203 -1.56 24.07 -0.22
CA LEU A 203 -0.73 23.13 -0.94
C LEU A 203 -0.70 21.78 -0.20
N PHE A 204 -0.93 20.70 -0.93
CA PHE A 204 -0.80 19.34 -0.40
C PHE A 204 0.66 18.84 -0.44
N TYR A 205 1.41 19.29 -1.44
CA TYR A 205 2.79 18.90 -1.69
C TYR A 205 3.78 19.99 -1.24
N THR A 206 3.82 20.25 0.07
CA THR A 206 4.78 21.15 0.71
C THR A 206 6.10 20.44 1.03
N PRO A 207 7.19 21.17 1.36
CA PRO A 207 8.41 20.53 1.87
C PRO A 207 8.10 19.62 3.05
N TRP A 208 8.63 18.38 3.04
CA TRP A 208 8.44 17.35 4.06
C TRP A 208 7.00 16.84 4.21
N SER A 209 6.07 17.21 3.33
CA SER A 209 4.68 16.73 3.39
C SER A 209 4.56 15.22 3.25
N TRP A 210 5.51 14.55 2.63
CA TRP A 210 5.57 13.10 2.54
C TRP A 210 5.61 12.42 3.93
N LEU A 211 6.24 13.07 4.92
CA LEU A 211 6.39 12.51 6.27
C LEU A 211 5.07 12.43 7.05
N PRO A 212 4.28 13.50 7.22
CA PRO A 212 2.95 13.37 7.82
C PRO A 212 2.02 12.48 6.97
N ARG A 213 2.11 12.48 5.65
CA ARG A 213 1.30 11.59 4.81
C ARG A 213 1.54 10.12 5.16
N ILE A 214 2.77 9.63 5.13
CA ILE A 214 3.05 8.22 5.46
C ILE A 214 2.71 7.88 6.91
N ILE A 215 3.16 8.69 7.89
CA ILE A 215 2.98 8.38 9.31
C ILE A 215 1.51 8.39 9.69
N MET A 216 0.77 9.41 9.27
CA MET A 216 -0.62 9.60 9.66
C MET A 216 -1.56 8.64 8.92
N GLN A 217 -1.41 8.47 7.60
CA GLN A 217 -2.24 7.53 6.83
C GLN A 217 -1.99 6.08 7.25
N PHE A 218 -0.74 5.70 7.49
CA PHE A 218 -0.40 4.37 7.99
C PHE A 218 -0.99 4.13 9.40
N THR A 219 -0.89 5.12 10.29
CA THR A 219 -1.48 5.05 11.64
C THR A 219 -3.01 4.98 11.58
N ALA A 220 -3.65 5.75 10.69
CA ALA A 220 -5.08 5.67 10.46
C ALA A 220 -5.51 4.27 10.01
N GLY A 221 -4.77 3.66 9.08
CA GLY A 221 -4.96 2.28 8.66
C GLY A 221 -4.83 1.28 9.81
N ALA A 222 -3.84 1.45 10.69
CA ALA A 222 -3.64 0.61 11.85
C ALA A 222 -4.78 0.73 12.88
N LEU A 223 -5.24 1.96 13.16
CA LEU A 223 -6.34 2.23 14.09
C LEU A 223 -7.67 1.70 13.57
N VAL A 224 -7.98 1.90 12.27
CA VAL A 224 -9.23 1.39 11.69
C VAL A 224 -9.23 -0.14 11.64
N CYS A 225 -8.07 -0.78 11.41
CA CYS A 225 -7.94 -2.22 11.56
C CYS A 225 -8.28 -2.68 12.97
N ALA A 226 -7.72 -2.03 14.00
CA ALA A 226 -8.03 -2.35 15.40
C ALA A 226 -9.52 -2.17 15.74
N ALA A 227 -10.20 -1.17 15.13
CA ALA A 227 -11.64 -0.98 15.24
C ALA A 227 -12.42 -2.14 14.61
N VAL A 228 -12.11 -2.48 13.35
CA VAL A 228 -12.75 -3.56 12.59
C VAL A 228 -12.60 -4.92 13.30
N ARG A 229 -11.46 -5.20 13.90
CA ARG A 229 -11.23 -6.44 14.65
C ARG A 229 -12.14 -6.63 15.87
N LYS A 230 -12.67 -5.54 16.42
CA LYS A 230 -13.62 -5.56 17.55
C LYS A 230 -15.07 -5.74 17.14
N LEU A 231 -15.36 -5.66 15.84
CA LEU A 231 -16.73 -5.78 15.33
C LEU A 231 -17.07 -7.24 15.05
N ASP A 232 -18.29 -7.60 15.35
CA ASP A 232 -18.94 -8.84 14.91
C ASP A 232 -20.27 -8.49 14.24
N PRO A 233 -20.21 -8.01 12.97
CA PRO A 233 -21.37 -7.47 12.29
C PRO A 233 -22.34 -8.57 11.88
N SER A 234 -23.65 -8.34 12.11
CA SER A 234 -24.73 -9.14 11.56
C SER A 234 -24.75 -9.06 10.02
N ASP A 235 -25.43 -9.97 9.34
CA ASP A 235 -25.52 -9.97 7.87
C ASP A 235 -26.14 -8.67 7.34
N ARG A 236 -27.13 -8.11 8.04
CA ARG A 236 -27.69 -6.79 7.69
C ARG A 236 -26.67 -5.67 7.81
N ALA A 237 -25.86 -5.67 8.87
CA ALA A 237 -24.79 -4.69 9.04
C ALA A 237 -23.69 -4.84 7.98
N ARG A 238 -23.35 -6.07 7.58
CA ARG A 238 -22.42 -6.35 6.49
C ARG A 238 -22.95 -5.85 5.14
N MET A 239 -24.23 -6.07 4.86
CA MET A 239 -24.87 -5.55 3.64
C MET A 239 -24.91 -4.02 3.65
N GLY A 240 -25.27 -3.40 4.80
CA GLY A 240 -25.22 -1.95 4.98
C GLY A 240 -23.80 -1.38 4.76
N ALA A 241 -22.76 -2.06 5.26
CA ALA A 241 -21.37 -1.67 5.02
C ALA A 241 -21.00 -1.78 3.53
N GLY A 242 -21.48 -2.79 2.82
CA GLY A 242 -21.28 -2.91 1.37
C GLY A 242 -21.92 -1.77 0.58
N ILE A 243 -23.16 -1.37 0.94
CA ILE A 243 -23.82 -0.19 0.35
C ILE A 243 -23.02 1.08 0.70
N ALA A 244 -22.61 1.24 1.96
CA ALA A 244 -21.81 2.38 2.39
C ALA A 244 -20.48 2.49 1.63
N SER A 245 -19.82 1.36 1.34
CA SER A 245 -18.58 1.36 0.54
C SER A 245 -18.81 1.86 -0.90
N LEU A 246 -19.94 1.50 -1.52
CA LEU A 246 -20.31 2.00 -2.85
C LEU A 246 -20.61 3.50 -2.82
N LEU A 247 -21.38 3.95 -1.82
CA LEU A 247 -21.68 5.38 -1.64
C LEU A 247 -20.43 6.19 -1.38
N LEU A 248 -19.49 5.70 -0.55
CA LEU A 248 -18.21 6.36 -0.29
C LEU A 248 -17.36 6.46 -1.56
N ALA A 249 -17.27 5.39 -2.36
CA ALA A 249 -16.56 5.44 -3.64
C ALA A 249 -17.21 6.48 -4.59
N ALA A 250 -18.54 6.50 -4.68
CA ALA A 250 -19.26 7.50 -5.47
C ALA A 250 -19.04 8.92 -4.93
N THR A 251 -19.02 9.10 -3.61
CA THR A 251 -18.76 10.40 -2.96
C THR A 251 -17.35 10.88 -3.26
N ILE A 252 -16.33 10.01 -3.19
CA ILE A 252 -14.96 10.35 -3.55
C ILE A 252 -14.92 10.87 -5.00
N VAL A 253 -15.48 10.12 -5.94
CA VAL A 253 -15.54 10.55 -7.34
C VAL A 253 -16.29 11.86 -7.48
N GLY A 254 -17.47 12.00 -6.84
CA GLY A 254 -18.27 13.24 -6.88
C GLY A 254 -17.51 14.46 -6.35
N ILE A 255 -16.73 14.28 -5.26
CA ILE A 255 -15.88 15.37 -4.72
C ILE A 255 -14.79 15.73 -5.71
N LEU A 256 -14.15 14.77 -6.39
CA LEU A 256 -13.12 15.07 -7.38
C LEU A 256 -13.68 15.90 -8.54
N TYR A 257 -14.88 15.58 -9.05
CA TYR A 257 -15.56 16.40 -10.07
C TYR A 257 -15.96 17.78 -9.55
N TRP A 258 -16.38 17.87 -8.28
CA TRP A 258 -16.68 19.17 -7.67
C TRP A 258 -15.43 20.05 -7.51
N LEU A 259 -14.31 19.44 -7.09
CA LEU A 259 -13.01 20.13 -6.94
C LEU A 259 -12.45 20.59 -8.29
N ASP A 260 -12.67 19.84 -9.38
CA ASP A 260 -12.26 20.24 -10.71
C ASP A 260 -12.99 21.51 -11.17
N ALA A 261 -14.26 21.63 -10.83
CA ALA A 261 -15.07 22.84 -11.09
C ALA A 261 -14.72 24.01 -10.14
N HIS A 262 -14.11 23.72 -8.98
CA HIS A 262 -13.80 24.71 -7.93
C HIS A 262 -12.39 24.45 -7.36
N PRO A 263 -11.32 24.58 -8.16
CA PRO A 263 -9.96 24.23 -7.72
C PRO A 263 -9.43 25.22 -6.67
N VAL A 264 -8.74 24.72 -5.63
CA VAL A 264 -8.13 25.52 -4.57
C VAL A 264 -6.75 24.97 -4.18
N PRO A 265 -5.66 25.57 -4.54
CA PRO A 265 -5.39 26.43 -5.68
C PRO A 265 -5.39 25.65 -7.00
N THR A 266 -5.08 24.35 -6.95
CA THR A 266 -5.11 23.40 -8.08
C THR A 266 -5.91 22.16 -7.71
N ILE A 267 -6.47 21.46 -8.69
CA ILE A 267 -7.15 20.18 -8.44
C ILE A 267 -6.17 19.14 -7.87
N TYR A 268 -4.91 19.17 -8.29
CA TYR A 268 -3.86 18.27 -7.84
C TYR A 268 -3.62 18.37 -6.32
N ASP A 269 -3.54 19.59 -5.78
CA ASP A 269 -3.44 19.82 -4.34
C ASP A 269 -4.74 19.53 -3.62
N SER A 270 -5.86 20.02 -4.15
CA SER A 270 -7.19 19.87 -3.54
C SER A 270 -7.62 18.40 -3.39
N ALA A 271 -7.08 17.52 -4.23
CA ALA A 271 -7.38 16.09 -4.19
C ALA A 271 -7.08 15.43 -2.84
N GLY A 272 -6.12 15.96 -2.07
CA GLY A 272 -5.82 15.48 -0.72
C GLY A 272 -7.01 15.53 0.24
N LEU A 273 -8.06 16.29 -0.05
CA LEU A 273 -9.29 16.31 0.75
C LEU A 273 -10.03 14.97 0.77
N VAL A 274 -9.89 14.13 -0.27
CA VAL A 274 -10.57 12.82 -0.34
C VAL A 274 -9.90 11.77 0.53
N ASP A 275 -8.66 11.96 0.96
CA ASP A 275 -7.88 10.97 1.71
C ASP A 275 -8.56 10.55 3.02
N VAL A 276 -9.26 11.48 3.67
CA VAL A 276 -10.03 11.19 4.89
C VAL A 276 -11.11 10.14 4.64
N LEU A 277 -11.67 10.09 3.43
CA LEU A 277 -12.70 9.13 3.04
C LEU A 277 -12.15 7.73 2.78
N PHE A 278 -10.84 7.56 2.62
CA PHE A 278 -10.23 6.23 2.49
C PHE A 278 -10.33 5.43 3.78
N VAL A 279 -10.33 6.06 4.95
CA VAL A 279 -10.50 5.38 6.24
C VAL A 279 -11.86 4.68 6.34
N PRO A 280 -13.01 5.36 6.17
CA PRO A 280 -14.31 4.70 6.16
C PRO A 280 -14.47 3.74 4.97
N LEU A 281 -13.90 4.03 3.78
CA LEU A 281 -13.94 3.13 2.63
C LEU A 281 -13.26 1.79 2.95
N VAL A 282 -12.04 1.81 3.48
CA VAL A 282 -11.29 0.60 3.86
C VAL A 282 -12.03 -0.17 4.96
N SER A 283 -12.60 0.52 5.96
CA SER A 283 -13.35 -0.13 7.04
C SER A 283 -14.60 -0.84 6.54
N THR A 284 -15.38 -0.19 5.69
CA THR A 284 -16.63 -0.74 5.13
C THR A 284 -16.38 -1.88 4.16
N LEU A 285 -15.32 -1.81 3.35
CA LEU A 285 -14.88 -2.91 2.49
C LEU A 285 -14.37 -4.12 3.30
N ALA A 286 -13.71 -3.88 4.43
CA ALA A 286 -13.16 -4.95 5.26
C ALA A 286 -14.23 -5.82 5.92
N ILE A 287 -15.39 -5.26 6.24
CA ILE A 287 -16.51 -5.97 6.90
C ILE A 287 -17.71 -6.20 5.98
N GLY A 288 -17.76 -5.50 4.85
CA GLY A 288 -18.94 -5.42 3.98
C GLY A 288 -19.21 -6.69 3.17
N ALA A 289 -20.47 -6.82 2.80
CA ALA A 289 -20.97 -7.77 1.80
C ALA A 289 -21.77 -7.01 0.74
N GLY A 290 -22.03 -7.62 -0.41
CA GLY A 290 -22.79 -7.01 -1.51
C GLY A 290 -21.88 -6.65 -2.69
N THR A 291 -22.36 -5.78 -3.60
CA THR A 291 -21.83 -5.60 -4.96
C THR A 291 -20.35 -5.23 -4.99
N LEU A 292 -19.95 -4.12 -4.36
CA LEU A 292 -18.57 -3.63 -4.45
C LEU A 292 -17.57 -4.55 -3.73
N PRO A 293 -17.80 -4.99 -2.47
CA PRO A 293 -16.92 -5.98 -1.82
C PRO A 293 -16.83 -7.29 -2.60
N ALA A 294 -17.94 -7.78 -3.19
CA ALA A 294 -17.95 -9.01 -3.98
C ALA A 294 -17.13 -8.85 -5.27
N MET A 295 -17.32 -7.74 -6.00
CA MET A 295 -16.57 -7.43 -7.22
C MET A 295 -15.06 -7.37 -6.95
N LEU A 296 -14.64 -6.65 -5.90
CA LEU A 296 -13.23 -6.56 -5.51
C LEU A 296 -12.67 -7.90 -5.00
N SER A 297 -13.52 -8.83 -4.57
CA SER A 297 -13.14 -10.17 -4.10
C SER A 297 -13.09 -11.22 -5.20
N LEU A 298 -13.40 -10.89 -6.44
CA LEU A 298 -13.27 -11.79 -7.59
C LEU A 298 -11.83 -12.26 -7.76
N ARG A 299 -11.66 -13.52 -8.14
CA ARG A 299 -10.30 -14.12 -8.32
C ARG A 299 -9.37 -13.28 -9.19
N PRO A 300 -9.78 -12.74 -10.34
CA PRO A 300 -8.92 -11.86 -11.14
C PRO A 300 -8.51 -10.60 -10.38
N MET A 301 -9.44 -9.94 -9.67
CA MET A 301 -9.14 -8.72 -8.91
C MET A 301 -8.13 -8.97 -7.78
N VAL A 302 -8.31 -10.08 -7.06
CA VAL A 302 -7.38 -10.49 -5.99
C VAL A 302 -6.00 -10.82 -6.57
N TYR A 303 -5.93 -11.55 -7.68
CA TYR A 303 -4.66 -11.85 -8.37
C TYR A 303 -3.96 -10.56 -8.83
N LEU A 304 -4.68 -9.66 -9.49
CA LEU A 304 -4.15 -8.34 -9.90
C LEU A 304 -3.71 -7.52 -8.68
N GLY A 305 -4.42 -7.64 -7.54
CA GLY A 305 -4.01 -7.04 -6.28
C GLY A 305 -2.69 -7.61 -5.72
N HIS A 306 -2.37 -8.88 -6.00
CA HIS A 306 -1.08 -9.47 -5.63
C HIS A 306 0.07 -8.92 -6.47
N ILE A 307 -0.14 -8.72 -7.77
CA ILE A 307 0.88 -8.17 -8.68
C ILE A 307 0.90 -6.64 -8.69
N SER A 308 0.01 -5.96 -7.94
CA SER A 308 -0.14 -4.50 -7.95
C SER A 308 1.14 -3.75 -7.59
N PHE A 309 1.97 -4.31 -6.72
CA PHE A 309 3.27 -3.74 -6.36
C PHE A 309 4.25 -3.79 -7.54
N SER A 310 4.36 -4.94 -8.21
CA SER A 310 5.20 -5.08 -9.41
C SER A 310 4.70 -4.16 -10.54
N LEU A 311 3.37 -3.96 -10.69
CA LEU A 311 2.81 -3.01 -11.65
C LEU A 311 3.17 -1.57 -11.29
N TYR A 312 3.05 -1.21 -10.02
CA TYR A 312 3.43 0.11 -9.51
C TYR A 312 4.91 0.43 -9.75
N MET A 313 5.79 -0.58 -9.72
CA MET A 313 7.23 -0.38 -9.93
C MET A 313 7.62 -0.34 -11.42
N VAL A 314 6.92 -1.07 -12.29
CA VAL A 314 7.34 -1.18 -13.70
C VAL A 314 6.71 -0.15 -14.63
N HIS A 315 5.56 0.43 -14.25
CA HIS A 315 4.81 1.30 -15.17
C HIS A 315 5.59 2.55 -15.58
N GLU A 316 6.41 3.10 -14.68
CA GLU A 316 7.21 4.29 -14.96
C GLU A 316 8.34 3.99 -15.95
N LEU A 317 8.92 2.80 -15.93
CA LEU A 317 9.89 2.38 -16.93
C LEU A 317 9.26 2.34 -18.35
N VAL A 318 8.01 1.90 -18.45
CA VAL A 318 7.27 1.91 -19.71
C VAL A 318 6.96 3.33 -20.15
N HIS A 319 6.50 4.18 -19.23
CA HIS A 319 6.17 5.58 -19.48
C HIS A 319 7.40 6.38 -19.93
N THR A 320 8.51 6.29 -19.20
CA THR A 320 9.76 7.00 -19.53
C THR A 320 10.38 6.50 -20.84
N THR A 321 10.29 5.19 -21.11
CA THR A 321 10.72 4.61 -22.40
C THR A 321 9.90 5.18 -23.55
N TRP A 322 8.59 5.24 -23.41
CA TRP A 322 7.72 5.85 -24.41
C TRP A 322 8.04 7.33 -24.64
N ASN A 323 8.18 8.10 -23.57
CA ASN A 323 8.52 9.53 -23.69
C ASN A 323 9.86 9.75 -24.42
N TRP A 324 10.86 8.92 -24.13
CA TRP A 324 12.12 8.95 -24.87
C TRP A 324 11.95 8.63 -26.36
N MET A 325 11.14 7.61 -26.70
CA MET A 325 10.85 7.27 -28.10
C MET A 325 10.14 8.42 -28.83
N VAL A 326 9.21 9.10 -28.16
CA VAL A 326 8.54 10.30 -28.70
C VAL A 326 9.56 11.38 -29.02
N LEU A 327 10.49 11.69 -28.10
CA LEU A 327 11.50 12.72 -28.30
C LEU A 327 12.54 12.34 -29.36
N GLN A 328 12.95 11.07 -29.40
CA GLN A 328 14.02 10.60 -30.31
C GLN A 328 13.55 10.38 -31.73
N PHE A 329 12.32 9.92 -31.93
CA PHE A 329 11.79 9.52 -33.23
C PHE A 329 10.60 10.38 -33.66
N GLU A 330 10.30 11.46 -32.95
CA GLU A 330 9.16 12.36 -33.19
C GLU A 330 7.82 11.60 -33.29
N LEU A 331 7.69 10.51 -32.53
CA LEU A 331 6.50 9.68 -32.51
C LEU A 331 5.34 10.43 -31.84
N GLN A 332 4.15 10.25 -32.39
CA GLN A 332 2.91 10.79 -31.81
C GLN A 332 1.85 9.70 -31.75
N LEU A 333 1.13 9.64 -30.64
CA LEU A 333 -0.08 8.84 -30.55
C LEU A 333 -1.22 9.59 -31.24
N GLY A 334 -1.66 9.08 -32.38
CA GLY A 334 -2.89 9.61 -33.01
C GLY A 334 -4.13 9.26 -32.21
N SER A 335 -5.21 10.02 -32.39
CA SER A 335 -6.54 9.69 -31.83
C SER A 335 -7.32 8.66 -32.65
N ASP A 336 -6.69 8.12 -33.71
CA ASP A 336 -7.19 7.08 -34.60
C ASP A 336 -7.14 5.67 -33.92
N LEU A 337 -7.55 4.65 -34.67
CA LEU A 337 -7.54 3.27 -34.17
C LEU A 337 -6.13 2.77 -33.85
N ALA A 338 -5.14 3.17 -34.67
CA ALA A 338 -3.75 2.77 -34.48
C ALA A 338 -3.16 3.38 -33.18
N GLY A 339 -3.39 4.67 -32.90
CA GLY A 339 -2.96 5.31 -31.67
C GLY A 339 -3.63 4.71 -30.43
N LYS A 340 -4.93 4.41 -30.51
CA LYS A 340 -5.64 3.71 -29.42
C LYS A 340 -5.10 2.29 -29.18
N ALA A 341 -4.82 1.55 -30.26
CA ALA A 341 -4.22 0.22 -30.16
C ALA A 341 -2.82 0.27 -29.54
N LEU A 342 -2.01 1.26 -29.90
CA LEU A 342 -0.68 1.48 -29.33
C LEU A 342 -0.76 1.85 -27.84
N LEU A 343 -1.69 2.71 -27.45
CA LEU A 343 -1.95 3.03 -26.03
C LEU A 343 -2.29 1.75 -25.24
N LEU A 344 -3.21 0.92 -25.77
CA LEU A 344 -3.55 -0.36 -25.12
C LEU A 344 -2.35 -1.32 -25.07
N ALA A 345 -1.49 -1.32 -26.09
CA ALA A 345 -0.25 -2.11 -26.09
C ALA A 345 0.72 -1.65 -24.98
N LEU A 346 0.88 -0.35 -24.75
CA LEU A 346 1.71 0.18 -23.66
C LEU A 346 1.18 -0.26 -22.27
N PHE A 347 -0.15 -0.20 -22.08
CA PHE A 347 -0.75 -0.75 -20.85
C PHE A 347 -0.53 -2.26 -20.73
N ALA A 348 -0.69 -3.00 -21.82
CA ALA A 348 -0.46 -4.44 -21.83
C ALA A 348 1.01 -4.79 -21.53
N ILE A 349 1.97 -4.02 -22.04
CA ILE A 349 3.40 -4.15 -21.72
C ILE A 349 3.66 -3.91 -20.22
N ALA A 350 3.05 -2.87 -19.64
CA ALA A 350 3.20 -2.61 -18.21
C ALA A 350 2.62 -3.76 -17.35
N VAL A 351 1.44 -4.28 -17.72
CA VAL A 351 0.84 -5.44 -17.02
C VAL A 351 1.66 -6.71 -17.23
N ALA A 352 2.14 -6.99 -18.45
CA ALA A 352 3.00 -8.13 -18.73
C ALA A 352 4.32 -8.05 -17.95
N GLY A 353 4.95 -6.88 -17.91
CA GLY A 353 6.13 -6.61 -17.08
C GLY A 353 5.87 -6.86 -15.59
N ALA A 354 4.71 -6.43 -15.09
CA ALA A 354 4.29 -6.68 -13.71
C ALA A 354 4.12 -8.19 -13.41
N VAL A 355 3.49 -8.93 -14.31
CA VAL A 355 3.33 -10.39 -14.20
C VAL A 355 4.70 -11.08 -14.19
N LEU A 356 5.60 -10.71 -15.11
CA LEU A 356 6.95 -11.26 -15.16
C LEU A 356 7.74 -10.96 -13.88
N LEU A 357 7.75 -9.70 -13.42
CA LEU A 357 8.43 -9.32 -12.17
C LEU A 357 7.86 -10.07 -10.96
N TYR A 358 6.54 -10.24 -10.89
CA TYR A 358 5.91 -10.96 -9.80
C TYR A 358 6.33 -12.43 -9.76
N HIS A 359 6.23 -13.14 -10.90
CA HIS A 359 6.50 -14.58 -10.95
C HIS A 359 7.99 -14.93 -10.99
N LEU A 360 8.82 -14.10 -11.60
CA LEU A 360 10.26 -14.39 -11.77
C LEU A 360 11.12 -13.78 -10.67
N VAL A 361 10.67 -12.71 -10.02
CA VAL A 361 11.47 -11.97 -9.02
C VAL A 361 10.77 -11.94 -7.67
N GLU A 362 9.56 -11.36 -7.54
CA GLU A 362 8.91 -11.12 -6.25
C GLU A 362 8.63 -12.43 -5.51
N GLU A 363 7.92 -13.34 -6.12
CA GLU A 363 7.50 -14.57 -5.46
C GLU A 363 8.66 -15.53 -5.14
N PRO A 364 9.61 -15.81 -6.06
CA PRO A 364 10.77 -16.66 -5.78
C PRO A 364 11.69 -16.05 -4.71
N ALA A 365 12.06 -14.78 -4.83
CA ALA A 365 12.92 -14.11 -3.88
C ALA A 365 12.29 -14.05 -2.49
N ARG A 366 10.99 -13.75 -2.42
CA ARG A 366 10.23 -13.75 -1.17
C ARG A 366 10.23 -15.12 -0.50
N LYS A 367 10.03 -16.21 -1.25
CA LYS A 367 10.08 -17.58 -0.73
C LYS A 367 11.49 -17.90 -0.21
N TRP A 368 12.52 -17.60 -1.00
CA TRP A 368 13.91 -17.83 -0.64
C TRP A 368 14.33 -17.04 0.61
N MET A 369 14.09 -15.73 0.64
CA MET A 369 14.44 -14.90 1.81
C MET A 369 13.69 -15.33 3.08
N ARG A 370 12.42 -15.76 2.96
CA ARG A 370 11.67 -16.28 4.10
C ARG A 370 12.23 -17.59 4.65
N SER A 371 12.80 -18.44 3.81
CA SER A 371 13.41 -19.70 4.25
C SER A 371 14.67 -19.48 5.07
N MET A 372 15.34 -18.33 4.94
CA MET A 372 16.57 -17.99 5.67
C MET A 372 16.33 -17.68 7.15
N MET A 373 15.10 -17.29 7.53
CA MET A 373 14.80 -16.84 8.89
C MET A 373 13.71 -17.72 9.52
N LYS A 374 14.09 -18.45 10.57
CA LYS A 374 13.12 -19.23 11.36
C LYS A 374 12.19 -18.29 12.13
N PRO A 375 10.86 -18.56 12.14
CA PRO A 375 9.94 -17.74 12.92
C PRO A 375 10.32 -17.75 14.41
N PRO A 376 10.04 -16.67 15.14
CA PRO A 376 10.16 -16.67 16.58
C PRO A 376 9.29 -17.78 17.19
N ARG A 377 9.80 -18.49 18.22
CA ARG A 377 8.99 -19.48 18.95
C ARG A 377 7.80 -18.76 19.60
N ASP A 378 6.61 -19.32 19.41
CA ASP A 378 5.40 -18.80 20.07
C ASP A 378 5.35 -19.36 21.50
N THR A 379 5.89 -18.58 22.45
CA THR A 379 5.96 -18.94 23.88
C THR A 379 4.57 -19.13 24.52
N ARG A 380 3.48 -18.77 23.83
CA ARG A 380 2.11 -18.96 24.32
C ARG A 380 1.58 -20.38 24.11
N GLN A 381 2.08 -21.14 23.13
CA GLN A 381 1.69 -22.54 22.94
C GLN A 381 2.33 -23.47 23.96
N ASP A 382 3.57 -23.17 24.40
CA ASP A 382 4.26 -23.99 25.41
C ASP A 382 3.64 -23.85 26.82
N SER A 383 3.08 -22.68 27.18
CA SER A 383 2.42 -22.48 28.46
C SER A 383 1.04 -23.16 28.57
N GLY A 384 0.40 -23.47 27.46
CA GLY A 384 -0.88 -24.18 27.41
C GLY A 384 -0.72 -25.69 27.55
N HIS A 385 0.29 -26.27 26.94
CA HIS A 385 0.55 -27.72 26.99
C HIS A 385 1.13 -28.16 28.35
N GLY A 386 1.98 -27.33 28.98
CA GLY A 386 2.51 -27.59 30.31
C GLY A 386 1.43 -27.59 31.43
N ARG A 387 0.37 -26.77 31.26
CA ARG A 387 -0.74 -26.74 32.23
C ARG A 387 -1.71 -27.92 32.07
N LEU A 388 -1.89 -28.45 30.90
CA LEU A 388 -2.76 -29.61 30.67
C LEU A 388 -2.10 -30.92 31.15
N GLN A 389 -0.78 -31.07 30.97
CA GLN A 389 -0.05 -32.25 31.47
C GLN A 389 0.05 -32.25 33.02
N THR A 390 0.15 -31.07 33.69
CA THR A 390 0.15 -30.99 35.14
C THR A 390 -1.22 -31.30 35.77
N ILE A 391 -2.31 -31.03 35.08
CA ILE A 391 -3.68 -31.31 35.55
C ILE A 391 -4.01 -32.81 35.37
N ASP A 392 -3.56 -33.43 34.29
CA ASP A 392 -3.78 -34.87 34.07
C ASP A 392 -2.89 -35.73 35.02
N GLY A 393 -1.64 -35.35 35.21
CA GLY A 393 -0.75 -36.02 36.18
C GLY A 393 -1.27 -35.98 37.62
N GLN A 394 -1.92 -34.90 38.05
CA GLN A 394 -2.55 -34.79 39.38
C GLN A 394 -3.88 -35.56 39.52
N ARG A 395 -4.54 -35.86 38.37
CA ARG A 395 -5.74 -36.72 38.39
C ARG A 395 -5.44 -38.20 38.45
N GLU A 396 -4.35 -38.65 37.81
CA GLU A 396 -3.91 -40.06 37.92
C GLU A 396 -3.38 -40.38 39.30
N ASP A 397 -2.62 -39.48 39.92
CA ASP A 397 -2.08 -39.68 41.29
C ASP A 397 -3.20 -39.76 42.37
N ARG A 398 -4.31 -38.99 42.17
CA ARG A 398 -5.49 -39.11 43.06
C ARG A 398 -6.29 -40.42 42.87
N ARG A 399 -6.28 -41.01 41.70
CA ARG A 399 -6.97 -42.26 41.46
C ARG A 399 -6.19 -43.48 42.05
N SER A 400 -4.88 -43.46 42.02
CA SER A 400 -4.03 -44.48 42.58
C SER A 400 -4.11 -44.53 44.11
N VAL A 401 -4.24 -43.36 44.78
CA VAL A 401 -4.35 -43.25 46.28
C VAL A 401 -5.73 -43.71 46.79
N VAL A 402 -6.81 -43.55 45.99
CA VAL A 402 -8.17 -43.96 46.38
C VAL A 402 -8.34 -45.51 46.19
N SER A 403 -7.66 -46.11 45.23
CA SER A 403 -7.72 -47.55 45.02
C SER A 403 -6.92 -48.36 46.07
N ALA A 404 -5.91 -47.79 46.70
CA ALA A 404 -5.09 -48.44 47.75
C ALA A 404 -5.73 -48.38 49.18
N ARG A 405 -6.89 -47.72 49.34
CA ARG A 405 -7.62 -47.70 50.65
C ARG A 405 -8.90 -48.55 50.67
N ALA A 406 -9.21 -49.22 49.59
CA ALA A 406 -10.40 -50.08 49.51
C ALA A 406 -10.08 -51.59 49.28
N GLY A 407 -8.84 -52.01 49.64
CA GLY A 407 -8.42 -53.39 49.66
C GLY A 407 -8.04 -53.87 51.07
#